data_116404498ea8c41f1e7b0edc7afd5a28
#
_entry.id   116404498ea8c41f1e7b0edc7afd5a28
#
_cell.length_a   1.000
_cell.length_b   1.000
_cell.length_c   1.000
_cell.angle_alpha   90.00
_cell.angle_beta   90.00
_cell.angle_gamma   90.00
#
_symmetry.space_group_name_H-M   'P 1'
#
loop_
_entity.id
_entity.type
_entity.pdbx_description
1 polymer ?
#
loop_
_entity_poly.entity_id
_entity_poly.type
_entity_poly.pdbx_seq_one_letter_code
_entity_poly.pdbx_strand_id
1 'polypeptide(L)'
;RVLTDVAVAVADGADAITGIAVLGDRQDVFGPVASMPTAWRVLDRVDAVHLPAVRAARAVARERAWAAGAGPDLSEELCIDFDATITVAHSEKENAAATWKRTFGFHPLLAFLDRPEVAGGEALAGLLRAGNAGSNTAADHVTVLEMAIAALPEQARPRPGDPDSPRVLARSDSAGATHTFAAACREEGVGFSFGFPVDFRIKDIVDAIPETAWYPAIETDSMREGAWVAEVTDNVDLSAWPAGSRLILRKERPHPGAQLTFTDIDGMRITAFLTDTPPGVVPGQLAGLELRHRQHARVEDRIRQAKATGLRNLPCRAWNENAAWLEVVLMAADLITWTKLIAFADVPALARCEIATFRYRVLHVAARITRTARQTRLRIDKTWRWATAIATGWGPLRTAFG
;
A
#
# COMPACT_ATOMS: atom_id res chain seq x y z
N ARG A 1 -13.02 10.56 17.61
CA ARG A 1 -14.26 9.81 17.50
C ARG A 1 -14.93 10.00 16.12
N VAL A 2 -15.31 11.23 15.72
CA VAL A 2 -16.07 11.45 14.47
C VAL A 2 -15.31 10.93 13.25
N LEU A 3 -14.01 11.20 13.09
CA LEU A 3 -13.21 10.66 11.98
C LEU A 3 -13.16 9.13 12.00
N THR A 4 -13.10 8.52 13.20
CA THR A 4 -13.13 7.06 13.34
C THR A 4 -14.49 6.50 12.90
N ASP A 5 -15.60 7.15 13.29
CA ASP A 5 -16.94 6.72 12.88
C ASP A 5 -17.09 6.82 11.35
N VAL A 6 -16.57 7.90 10.71
CA VAL A 6 -16.54 8.00 9.24
C VAL A 6 -15.67 6.89 8.62
N ALA A 7 -14.50 6.59 9.19
CA ALA A 7 -13.64 5.51 8.70
C ALA A 7 -14.32 4.13 8.81
N VAL A 8 -15.06 3.87 9.88
CA VAL A 8 -15.86 2.64 10.03
C VAL A 8 -16.95 2.57 8.96
N ALA A 9 -17.65 3.68 8.69
CA ALA A 9 -18.63 3.73 7.61
C ALA A 9 -18.01 3.47 6.23
N VAL A 10 -16.80 4.03 5.97
CA VAL A 10 -16.04 3.78 4.73
C VAL A 10 -15.56 2.33 4.65
N ALA A 11 -15.11 1.75 5.75
CA ALA A 11 -14.77 0.33 5.83
C ALA A 11 -15.97 -0.56 5.50
N ASP A 12 -17.16 -0.19 5.96
CA ASP A 12 -18.42 -0.86 5.65
C ASP A 12 -18.88 -0.67 4.20
N GLY A 13 -18.40 0.35 3.49
CA GLY A 13 -18.63 0.54 2.05
C GLY A 13 -19.14 1.92 1.65
N ALA A 14 -19.17 2.88 2.58
CA ALA A 14 -19.51 4.25 2.24
C ALA A 14 -18.43 4.88 1.34
N ASP A 15 -18.85 5.67 0.37
CA ASP A 15 -17.97 6.47 -0.52
C ASP A 15 -18.23 7.98 -0.38
N ALA A 16 -19.05 8.37 0.60
CA ALA A 16 -19.38 9.74 0.94
C ALA A 16 -19.69 9.89 2.43
N ILE A 17 -19.62 11.12 2.94
CA ILE A 17 -19.86 11.44 4.36
C ILE A 17 -21.27 11.02 4.83
N THR A 18 -22.25 11.03 3.91
CA THR A 18 -23.63 10.62 4.20
C THR A 18 -23.74 9.19 4.70
N GLY A 19 -22.77 8.31 4.36
CA GLY A 19 -22.73 6.93 4.81
C GLY A 19 -22.63 6.75 6.32
N ILE A 20 -22.20 7.77 7.07
CA ILE A 20 -22.19 7.74 8.54
C ILE A 20 -23.58 7.49 9.15
N ALA A 21 -24.66 7.79 8.42
CA ALA A 21 -26.03 7.56 8.87
C ALA A 21 -26.30 6.09 9.21
N VAL A 22 -25.70 5.15 8.48
CA VAL A 22 -25.83 3.69 8.74
C VAL A 22 -25.42 3.33 10.17
N LEU A 23 -24.35 3.95 10.68
CA LEU A 23 -23.92 3.77 12.06
C LEU A 23 -24.88 4.46 13.04
N GLY A 24 -25.40 5.63 12.69
CA GLY A 24 -26.35 6.41 13.47
C GLY A 24 -27.68 5.67 13.72
N ASP A 25 -28.13 4.85 12.80
CA ASP A 25 -29.32 4.00 12.92
C ASP A 25 -29.15 2.87 13.96
N ARG A 26 -27.93 2.61 14.37
CA ARG A 26 -27.58 1.52 15.30
C ARG A 26 -26.80 2.03 16.50
N GLN A 27 -27.26 3.10 17.11
CA GLN A 27 -26.65 3.68 18.33
C GLN A 27 -26.59 2.69 19.50
N ASP A 28 -27.43 1.67 19.50
CA ASP A 28 -27.39 0.57 20.47
C ASP A 28 -26.12 -0.30 20.37
N VAL A 29 -25.44 -0.24 19.23
CA VAL A 29 -24.15 -0.95 18.98
C VAL A 29 -22.98 0.03 18.99
N PHE A 30 -23.08 1.13 18.27
CA PHE A 30 -21.99 2.08 18.05
C PHE A 30 -21.94 3.21 19.08
N GLY A 31 -22.97 3.32 19.95
CA GLY A 31 -23.15 4.47 20.83
C GLY A 31 -23.54 5.74 20.05
N PRO A 32 -23.38 6.92 20.66
CA PRO A 32 -23.69 8.18 19.99
C PRO A 32 -22.80 8.40 18.78
N VAL A 33 -23.37 8.48 17.58
CA VAL A 33 -22.72 8.76 16.30
C VAL A 33 -23.04 10.17 15.88
N ALA A 34 -22.06 10.90 15.34
CA ALA A 34 -22.24 12.25 14.85
C ALA A 34 -23.20 12.29 13.65
N SER A 35 -24.03 13.33 13.58
CA SER A 35 -24.84 13.57 12.38
C SER A 35 -23.94 13.93 11.19
N MET A 36 -24.43 13.71 9.96
CA MET A 36 -23.72 14.04 8.74
C MET A 36 -23.21 15.51 8.72
N PRO A 37 -24.01 16.55 9.08
CA PRO A 37 -23.52 17.92 9.15
C PRO A 37 -22.39 18.12 10.18
N THR A 38 -22.39 17.35 11.26
CA THR A 38 -21.34 17.40 12.27
C THR A 38 -20.07 16.73 11.74
N ALA A 39 -20.18 15.59 11.07
CA ALA A 39 -19.05 14.90 10.44
C ALA A 39 -18.42 15.78 9.36
N TRP A 40 -19.23 16.43 8.52
CA TRP A 40 -18.75 17.38 7.52
C TRP A 40 -17.97 18.54 8.16
N ARG A 41 -18.52 19.19 9.20
CA ARG A 41 -17.82 20.28 9.91
C ARG A 41 -16.50 19.84 10.56
N VAL A 42 -16.40 18.57 10.97
CA VAL A 42 -15.14 18.05 11.50
C VAL A 42 -14.12 17.86 10.37
N LEU A 43 -14.51 17.32 9.21
CA LEU A 43 -13.62 17.19 8.05
C LEU A 43 -13.17 18.57 7.53
N ASP A 44 -14.06 19.53 7.44
CA ASP A 44 -13.76 20.92 7.03
C ASP A 44 -12.72 21.60 7.92
N ARG A 45 -12.71 21.28 9.22
CA ARG A 45 -11.71 21.79 10.17
C ARG A 45 -10.33 21.12 10.10
N VAL A 46 -10.24 19.96 9.44
CA VAL A 46 -8.96 19.24 9.31
C VAL A 46 -8.20 19.82 8.12
N ASP A 47 -7.25 20.68 8.40
CA ASP A 47 -6.34 21.29 7.42
C ASP A 47 -4.93 20.71 7.53
N ALA A 48 -3.97 21.33 6.83
CA ALA A 48 -2.57 20.91 6.82
C ALA A 48 -1.92 20.90 8.23
N VAL A 49 -2.40 21.76 9.15
CA VAL A 49 -1.88 21.83 10.54
C VAL A 49 -2.41 20.66 11.37
N HIS A 50 -3.62 20.19 11.10
CA HIS A 50 -4.26 19.10 11.86
C HIS A 50 -3.92 17.69 11.33
N LEU A 51 -3.61 17.55 10.03
CA LEU A 51 -3.30 16.25 9.42
C LEU A 51 -2.18 15.48 10.13
N PRO A 52 -1.07 16.10 10.58
CA PRO A 52 -0.02 15.37 11.31
C PRO A 52 -0.54 14.71 12.60
N ALA A 53 -1.45 15.36 13.33
CA ALA A 53 -2.03 14.78 14.55
C ALA A 53 -2.96 13.59 14.22
N VAL A 54 -3.70 13.64 13.12
CA VAL A 54 -4.53 12.52 12.63
C VAL A 54 -3.64 11.32 12.26
N ARG A 55 -2.54 11.57 11.56
CA ARG A 55 -1.54 10.55 11.18
C ARG A 55 -0.88 9.93 12.40
N ALA A 56 -0.47 10.75 13.37
CA ALA A 56 0.11 10.28 14.62
C ALA A 56 -0.87 9.38 15.40
N ALA A 57 -2.15 9.76 15.48
CA ALA A 57 -3.18 8.93 16.11
C ALA A 57 -3.36 7.57 15.38
N ARG A 58 -3.26 7.56 14.03
CA ARG A 58 -3.30 6.34 13.23
C ARG A 58 -2.07 5.47 13.47
N ALA A 59 -0.87 6.05 13.62
CA ALA A 59 0.36 5.33 13.97
C ALA A 59 0.24 4.64 15.34
N VAL A 60 -0.30 5.33 16.35
CA VAL A 60 -0.58 4.72 17.66
C VAL A 60 -1.59 3.58 17.56
N ALA A 61 -2.62 3.71 16.74
CA ALA A 61 -3.58 2.63 16.50
C ALA A 61 -2.91 1.41 15.85
N ARG A 62 -1.98 1.62 14.89
CA ARG A 62 -1.17 0.57 14.27
C ARG A 62 -0.30 -0.14 15.28
N GLU A 63 0.40 0.59 16.12
CA GLU A 63 1.23 0.00 17.18
C GLU A 63 0.42 -0.93 18.08
N ARG A 64 -0.77 -0.52 18.48
CA ARG A 64 -1.70 -1.36 19.27
C ARG A 64 -2.17 -2.59 18.48
N ALA A 65 -2.51 -2.43 17.22
CA ALA A 65 -2.93 -3.55 16.37
C ALA A 65 -1.79 -4.56 16.17
N TRP A 66 -0.55 -4.10 15.98
CA TRP A 66 0.61 -4.97 15.87
C TRP A 66 0.90 -5.71 17.18
N ALA A 67 0.84 -5.01 18.30
CA ALA A 67 0.96 -5.64 19.62
C ALA A 67 -0.15 -6.68 19.89
N ALA A 68 -1.31 -6.53 19.27
CA ALA A 68 -2.43 -7.47 19.34
C ALA A 68 -2.33 -8.64 18.33
N GLY A 69 -1.23 -8.78 17.61
CA GLY A 69 -0.97 -9.89 16.68
C GLY A 69 -1.13 -9.56 15.19
N ALA A 70 -1.41 -8.28 14.83
CA ALA A 70 -1.44 -7.87 13.43
C ALA A 70 -0.05 -7.52 12.87
N GLY A 71 1.01 -7.52 13.68
CA GLY A 71 2.36 -7.15 13.25
C GLY A 71 2.98 -8.16 12.27
N PRO A 72 3.88 -7.69 11.37
CA PRO A 72 4.74 -8.56 10.58
C PRO A 72 5.87 -9.15 11.43
N ASP A 73 6.58 -10.13 10.89
CA ASP A 73 7.84 -10.59 11.47
C ASP A 73 8.92 -9.54 11.22
N LEU A 74 9.43 -8.91 12.30
CA LEU A 74 10.46 -7.88 12.21
C LEU A 74 11.89 -8.44 12.01
N SER A 75 12.08 -9.75 12.03
CA SER A 75 13.32 -10.38 11.60
C SER A 75 13.49 -10.37 10.08
N GLU A 76 12.38 -10.26 9.35
CA GLU A 76 12.34 -10.13 7.90
C GLU A 76 12.42 -8.66 7.45
N GLU A 77 12.72 -8.44 6.18
CA GLU A 77 12.75 -7.10 5.58
C GLU A 77 11.34 -6.56 5.34
N LEU A 78 11.07 -5.36 5.84
CA LEU A 78 9.81 -4.65 5.59
C LEU A 78 9.87 -3.94 4.24
N CYS A 79 9.05 -4.35 3.29
CA CYS A 79 8.97 -3.68 1.99
C CYS A 79 7.83 -2.65 1.98
N ILE A 80 8.15 -1.40 1.63
CA ILE A 80 7.18 -0.32 1.45
C ILE A 80 7.08 -0.01 -0.03
N ASP A 81 5.90 -0.21 -0.61
CA ASP A 81 5.61 0.08 -2.01
C ASP A 81 5.06 1.49 -2.18
N PHE A 82 5.70 2.27 -3.04
CA PHE A 82 5.29 3.64 -3.41
C PHE A 82 4.69 3.62 -4.81
N ASP A 83 3.47 4.11 -4.95
CA ASP A 83 2.84 4.25 -6.26
C ASP A 83 1.76 5.34 -6.24
N ALA A 84 1.53 5.94 -7.40
CA ALA A 84 0.54 6.97 -7.59
C ALA A 84 -0.66 6.44 -8.38
N THR A 85 -1.84 6.95 -8.08
CA THR A 85 -3.04 6.55 -8.81
C THR A 85 -3.91 7.73 -9.17
N ILE A 86 -4.63 7.64 -10.29
CA ILE A 86 -5.62 8.65 -10.65
C ILE A 86 -6.93 8.38 -9.93
N THR A 87 -7.45 9.42 -9.26
CA THR A 87 -8.82 9.47 -8.76
C THR A 87 -9.61 10.49 -9.59
N VAL A 88 -10.55 10.00 -10.38
CA VAL A 88 -11.32 10.83 -11.31
C VAL A 88 -12.29 11.72 -10.53
N ALA A 89 -12.37 12.99 -10.88
CA ALA A 89 -13.41 13.93 -10.42
C ALA A 89 -14.40 14.20 -11.55
N HIS A 90 -15.68 14.21 -11.21
CA HIS A 90 -16.76 14.45 -12.17
C HIS A 90 -17.29 15.90 -12.13
N SER A 91 -16.66 16.75 -11.32
CA SER A 91 -16.99 18.16 -11.16
C SER A 91 -15.72 18.96 -10.85
N GLU A 92 -15.80 20.27 -11.05
CA GLU A 92 -14.75 21.18 -10.63
C GLU A 92 -14.61 21.14 -9.10
N LYS A 93 -13.45 20.69 -8.65
CA LYS A 93 -13.02 20.66 -7.25
C LYS A 93 -11.71 21.38 -7.16
N GLU A 94 -11.43 21.94 -6.01
CA GLU A 94 -10.17 22.67 -5.78
C GLU A 94 -8.96 21.76 -6.09
N ASN A 95 -8.05 22.24 -6.95
CA ASN A 95 -6.86 21.53 -7.45
C ASN A 95 -7.14 20.24 -8.26
N ALA A 96 -8.37 19.95 -8.62
CA ALA A 96 -8.63 18.95 -9.65
C ALA A 96 -8.14 19.48 -11.00
N ALA A 97 -7.42 18.65 -11.75
CA ALA A 97 -6.77 19.04 -13.00
C ALA A 97 -6.79 17.90 -14.03
N ALA A 98 -6.49 18.24 -15.29
CA ALA A 98 -6.31 17.25 -16.34
C ALA A 98 -5.13 16.32 -16.01
N THR A 99 -5.35 15.02 -16.15
CA THR A 99 -4.33 14.00 -15.88
C THR A 99 -3.62 13.59 -17.17
N TRP A 100 -2.47 12.95 -17.07
CA TRP A 100 -1.72 12.41 -18.21
C TRP A 100 -2.52 11.33 -18.98
N LYS A 101 -3.47 10.63 -18.35
CA LYS A 101 -4.39 9.68 -19.01
C LYS A 101 -5.58 10.34 -19.69
N ARG A 102 -5.56 11.67 -19.89
CA ARG A 102 -6.64 12.45 -20.50
C ARG A 102 -7.97 12.35 -19.74
N THR A 103 -7.91 12.15 -18.43
CA THR A 103 -9.02 12.28 -17.50
C THR A 103 -8.87 13.56 -16.69
N PHE A 104 -9.82 13.86 -15.82
CA PHE A 104 -9.80 15.02 -14.94
C PHE A 104 -9.94 14.57 -13.49
N GLY A 105 -9.12 15.09 -12.57
CA GLY A 105 -9.21 14.72 -11.16
C GLY A 105 -7.94 14.97 -10.37
N PHE A 106 -7.55 13.97 -9.57
CA PHE A 106 -6.43 14.00 -8.65
C PHE A 106 -5.45 12.86 -8.92
N HIS A 107 -4.22 13.02 -8.45
CA HIS A 107 -3.16 12.02 -8.63
C HIS A 107 -2.43 11.74 -7.30
N PRO A 108 -3.13 11.20 -6.26
CA PRO A 108 -2.52 10.91 -4.97
C PRO A 108 -1.35 9.93 -5.11
N LEU A 109 -0.28 10.18 -4.33
CA LEU A 109 0.85 9.29 -4.13
C LEU A 109 0.65 8.56 -2.80
N LEU A 110 0.82 7.24 -2.81
CA LEU A 110 0.51 6.36 -1.69
C LEU A 110 1.72 5.51 -1.33
N ALA A 111 1.82 5.12 -0.07
CA ALA A 111 2.77 4.14 0.42
C ALA A 111 2.06 3.02 1.19
N PHE A 112 2.36 1.78 0.83
CA PHE A 112 1.80 0.59 1.45
C PHE A 112 2.90 -0.33 1.95
N LEU A 113 2.75 -0.85 3.17
CA LEU A 113 3.54 -1.97 3.62
C LEU A 113 3.10 -3.24 2.89
N ASP A 114 4.06 -3.95 2.28
CA ASP A 114 3.80 -5.23 1.62
C ASP A 114 3.46 -6.31 2.65
N ARG A 115 2.23 -6.78 2.64
CA ARG A 115 1.68 -7.81 3.53
C ARG A 115 1.08 -8.91 2.65
N PRO A 116 1.87 -9.87 2.17
CA PRO A 116 1.39 -10.91 1.25
C PRO A 116 0.35 -11.85 1.87
N GLU A 117 0.27 -11.91 3.20
CA GLU A 117 -0.68 -12.71 3.95
C GLU A 117 -2.11 -12.13 3.93
N VAL A 118 -2.27 -10.86 3.56
CA VAL A 118 -3.57 -10.18 3.53
C VAL A 118 -3.77 -9.38 2.25
N ALA A 119 -4.97 -9.46 1.65
CA ALA A 119 -5.29 -8.61 0.52
C ALA A 119 -5.41 -7.13 0.95
N GLY A 120 -4.82 -6.24 0.17
CA GLY A 120 -4.84 -4.80 0.42
C GLY A 120 -3.55 -4.27 1.06
N GLY A 121 -2.72 -5.12 1.65
CA GLY A 121 -1.55 -4.66 2.39
C GLY A 121 -1.94 -3.77 3.57
N GLU A 122 -1.02 -2.97 4.07
CA GLU A 122 -1.26 -2.02 5.15
C GLU A 122 -0.95 -0.60 4.65
N ALA A 123 -1.90 0.32 4.75
CA ALA A 123 -1.74 1.67 4.22
C ALA A 123 -0.89 2.52 5.19
N LEU A 124 0.33 2.89 4.81
CA LEU A 124 1.21 3.70 5.67
C LEU A 124 0.95 5.20 5.49
N ALA A 125 1.01 5.69 4.27
CA ALA A 125 0.92 7.11 3.98
C ALA A 125 0.16 7.40 2.68
N GLY A 126 -0.32 8.63 2.55
CA GLY A 126 -0.91 9.15 1.33
C GLY A 126 -0.79 10.67 1.25
N LEU A 127 -0.37 11.15 0.10
CA LEU A 127 -0.31 12.57 -0.23
C LEU A 127 -1.29 12.87 -1.35
N LEU A 128 -2.29 13.70 -1.07
CA LEU A 128 -3.18 14.20 -2.11
C LEU A 128 -2.40 15.13 -3.04
N ARG A 129 -2.55 14.94 -4.34
CA ARG A 129 -1.88 15.76 -5.37
C ARG A 129 -2.87 16.17 -6.45
N ALA A 130 -2.63 17.30 -7.08
CA ALA A 130 -3.39 17.73 -8.25
C ALA A 130 -3.29 16.70 -9.39
N GLY A 131 -4.29 16.64 -10.25
CA GLY A 131 -4.34 15.67 -11.36
C GLY A 131 -3.18 15.77 -12.34
N ASN A 132 -2.60 16.95 -12.50
CA ASN A 132 -1.43 17.25 -13.33
C ASN A 132 -0.08 17.15 -12.59
N ALA A 133 -0.07 16.65 -11.34
CA ALA A 133 1.18 16.43 -10.61
C ALA A 133 2.06 15.43 -11.37
N GLY A 134 3.35 15.75 -11.48
CA GLY A 134 4.34 14.88 -12.13
C GLY A 134 4.43 13.50 -11.43
N SER A 135 4.60 12.45 -12.21
CA SER A 135 4.76 11.11 -11.64
C SER A 135 6.05 10.99 -10.82
N ASN A 136 7.12 11.64 -11.24
CA ASN A 136 8.47 11.59 -10.67
C ASN A 136 8.85 12.85 -9.87
N THR A 137 7.91 13.47 -9.17
CA THR A 137 8.20 14.59 -8.26
C THR A 137 8.93 14.07 -7.03
N ALA A 138 10.25 14.22 -6.98
CA ALA A 138 11.09 13.70 -5.90
C ALA A 138 10.68 14.19 -4.51
N ALA A 139 10.34 15.49 -4.37
CA ALA A 139 9.89 16.06 -3.09
C ALA A 139 8.65 15.37 -2.53
N ASP A 140 7.69 15.00 -3.39
CA ASP A 140 6.49 14.29 -2.97
C ASP A 140 6.82 12.89 -2.46
N HIS A 141 7.76 12.17 -3.15
CA HIS A 141 8.22 10.85 -2.71
C HIS A 141 8.94 10.92 -1.36
N VAL A 142 9.80 11.92 -1.15
CA VAL A 142 10.47 12.15 0.14
C VAL A 142 9.44 12.42 1.24
N THR A 143 8.48 13.31 1.01
CA THR A 143 7.40 13.59 1.97
C THR A 143 6.62 12.31 2.32
N VAL A 144 6.28 11.47 1.33
CA VAL A 144 5.53 10.24 1.59
C VAL A 144 6.41 9.18 2.29
N LEU A 145 7.73 9.16 2.03
CA LEU A 145 8.68 8.31 2.77
C LEU A 145 8.72 8.67 4.26
N GLU A 146 8.91 9.95 4.58
CA GLU A 146 8.92 10.45 5.96
C GLU A 146 7.61 10.10 6.69
N MET A 147 6.47 10.32 6.02
CA MET A 147 5.16 9.97 6.56
C MET A 147 5.01 8.45 6.75
N ALA A 148 5.53 7.63 5.84
CA ALA A 148 5.46 6.17 5.93
C ALA A 148 6.31 5.64 7.08
N ILE A 149 7.53 6.15 7.25
CA ILE A 149 8.42 5.81 8.39
C ILE A 149 7.78 6.22 9.71
N ALA A 150 7.23 7.43 9.79
CA ALA A 150 6.55 7.92 10.99
C ALA A 150 5.30 7.10 11.34
N ALA A 151 4.67 6.46 10.34
CA ALA A 151 3.51 5.60 10.54
C ALA A 151 3.88 4.21 11.08
N LEU A 152 5.12 3.76 10.98
CA LEU A 152 5.57 2.50 11.55
C LEU A 152 5.65 2.58 13.08
N PRO A 153 5.35 1.49 13.82
CA PRO A 153 5.68 1.37 15.23
C PRO A 153 7.18 1.59 15.48
N GLU A 154 7.53 2.13 16.65
CA GLU A 154 8.91 2.53 16.96
C GLU A 154 9.91 1.39 16.75
N GLN A 155 9.58 0.17 17.18
CA GLN A 155 10.43 -1.02 17.01
C GLN A 155 10.64 -1.45 15.56
N ALA A 156 9.85 -0.94 14.62
CA ALA A 156 9.93 -1.25 13.19
C ALA A 156 10.54 -0.11 12.36
N ARG A 157 10.84 1.03 12.99
CA ARG A 157 11.45 2.18 12.28
C ARG A 157 12.91 1.92 11.99
N PRO A 158 13.37 2.26 10.79
CA PRO A 158 14.80 2.20 10.49
C PRO A 158 15.57 3.20 11.36
N ARG A 159 16.79 2.84 11.70
CA ARG A 159 17.73 3.68 12.49
C ARG A 159 19.05 3.79 11.73
N PRO A 160 19.30 4.92 11.05
CA PRO A 160 20.51 5.09 10.25
C PRO A 160 21.80 4.80 11.07
N GLY A 161 22.69 3.98 10.51
CA GLY A 161 23.96 3.62 11.13
C GLY A 161 23.90 2.57 12.25
N ASP A 162 22.71 2.10 12.62
CA ASP A 162 22.54 1.02 13.60
C ASP A 162 22.49 -0.35 12.90
N PRO A 163 23.45 -1.28 13.12
CA PRO A 163 23.44 -2.59 12.49
C PRO A 163 22.27 -3.49 12.92
N ASP A 164 21.69 -3.22 14.09
CA ASP A 164 20.53 -3.94 14.63
C ASP A 164 19.20 -3.28 14.25
N SER A 165 19.25 -2.30 13.33
CA SER A 165 18.07 -1.64 12.80
C SER A 165 17.17 -2.60 12.04
N PRO A 166 15.84 -2.51 12.15
CA PRO A 166 14.93 -3.17 11.24
C PRO A 166 15.27 -2.85 9.79
N ARG A 167 15.29 -3.87 8.95
CA ARG A 167 15.55 -3.68 7.52
C ARG A 167 14.27 -3.21 6.85
N VAL A 168 14.34 -2.05 6.24
CA VAL A 168 13.22 -1.45 5.48
C VAL A 168 13.69 -1.18 4.06
N LEU A 169 12.88 -1.56 3.08
CA LEU A 169 13.12 -1.37 1.66
C LEU A 169 11.99 -0.55 1.02
N ALA A 170 12.32 0.55 0.39
CA ALA A 170 11.41 1.30 -0.47
C ALA A 170 11.39 0.69 -1.89
N ARG A 171 10.20 0.35 -2.41
CA ARG A 171 10.04 -0.10 -3.79
C ARG A 171 9.14 0.87 -4.55
N SER A 172 9.48 1.13 -5.81
CA SER A 172 8.64 1.91 -6.72
C SER A 172 8.85 1.47 -8.17
N ASP A 173 7.95 1.88 -9.03
CA ASP A 173 8.17 1.86 -10.47
C ASP A 173 9.23 2.92 -10.87
N SER A 174 9.39 3.15 -12.16
CA SER A 174 10.36 4.12 -12.68
C SER A 174 10.02 5.59 -12.32
N ALA A 175 8.81 5.86 -11.86
CA ALA A 175 8.44 7.21 -11.41
C ALA A 175 9.15 7.61 -10.10
N GLY A 176 9.42 6.65 -9.21
CA GLY A 176 10.23 6.89 -8.01
C GLY A 176 11.74 6.89 -8.24
N ALA A 177 12.23 6.53 -9.43
CA ALA A 177 13.66 6.47 -9.72
C ALA A 177 14.26 7.88 -9.90
N THR A 178 14.43 8.59 -8.81
CA THR A 178 15.09 9.90 -8.75
C THR A 178 16.26 9.89 -7.77
N HIS A 179 17.33 10.64 -8.11
CA HIS A 179 18.52 10.73 -7.26
C HIS A 179 18.17 11.24 -5.84
N THR A 180 17.30 12.25 -5.77
CA THR A 180 16.86 12.83 -4.50
C THR A 180 16.11 11.83 -3.63
N PHE A 181 15.21 11.04 -4.21
CA PHE A 181 14.47 10.04 -3.44
C PHE A 181 15.36 8.89 -2.98
N ALA A 182 16.28 8.44 -3.83
CA ALA A 182 17.27 7.41 -3.45
C ALA A 182 18.20 7.90 -2.33
N ALA A 183 18.66 9.16 -2.39
CA ALA A 183 19.46 9.77 -1.34
C ALA A 183 18.67 9.85 -0.02
N ALA A 184 17.43 10.34 -0.05
CA ALA A 184 16.58 10.40 1.13
C ALA A 184 16.34 9.02 1.77
N CYS A 185 16.13 7.96 0.96
CA CYS A 185 16.05 6.60 1.49
C CYS A 185 17.31 6.23 2.30
N ARG A 186 18.49 6.52 1.76
CA ARG A 186 19.76 6.23 2.45
C ARG A 186 19.93 7.05 3.74
N GLU A 187 19.56 8.32 3.72
CA GLU A 187 19.60 9.19 4.90
C GLU A 187 18.70 8.68 6.02
N GLU A 188 17.54 8.14 5.67
CA GLU A 188 16.59 7.53 6.61
C GLU A 188 16.93 6.07 6.99
N GLY A 189 18.02 5.50 6.50
CA GLY A 189 18.39 4.11 6.77
C GLY A 189 17.49 3.09 6.05
N VAL A 190 16.84 3.50 4.97
CA VAL A 190 15.96 2.68 4.13
C VAL A 190 16.71 2.27 2.87
N GLY A 191 16.72 0.98 2.56
CA GLY A 191 17.19 0.50 1.26
C GLY A 191 16.20 0.84 0.15
N PHE A 192 16.61 0.77 -1.11
CA PHE A 192 15.72 1.04 -2.23
C PHE A 192 15.81 0.01 -3.35
N SER A 193 14.70 -0.12 -4.09
CA SER A 193 14.59 -0.92 -5.31
C SER A 193 13.60 -0.24 -6.25
N PHE A 194 14.09 0.52 -7.21
CA PHE A 194 13.29 1.38 -8.10
C PHE A 194 13.37 0.90 -9.53
N GLY A 195 12.23 0.82 -10.21
CA GLY A 195 12.21 0.60 -11.65
C GLY A 195 13.10 1.62 -12.37
N PHE A 196 13.83 1.18 -13.37
CA PHE A 196 14.75 2.05 -14.12
C PHE A 196 14.31 2.13 -15.58
N PRO A 197 14.29 3.33 -16.20
CA PRO A 197 13.89 3.47 -17.59
C PRO A 197 14.83 2.69 -18.53
N VAL A 198 14.26 1.94 -19.46
CA VAL A 198 15.02 1.28 -20.53
C VAL A 198 15.04 2.20 -21.75
N ASP A 199 16.13 2.92 -21.93
CA ASP A 199 16.40 3.77 -23.09
C ASP A 199 17.35 3.09 -24.09
N PHE A 200 17.77 3.81 -25.11
CA PHE A 200 18.69 3.28 -26.14
C PHE A 200 20.05 2.84 -25.55
N ARG A 201 20.54 3.51 -24.49
CA ARG A 201 21.81 3.14 -23.83
C ARG A 201 21.71 1.78 -23.16
N ILE A 202 20.60 1.50 -22.50
CA ILE A 202 20.35 0.17 -21.91
C ILE A 202 20.24 -0.89 -23.01
N LYS A 203 19.66 -0.57 -24.17
CA LYS A 203 19.62 -1.48 -25.32
C LYS A 203 21.02 -1.81 -25.83
N ASP A 204 21.85 -0.80 -26.03
CA ASP A 204 23.24 -0.99 -26.48
C ASP A 204 24.02 -1.89 -25.50
N ILE A 205 23.76 -1.77 -24.18
CA ILE A 205 24.36 -2.64 -23.17
C ILE A 205 23.84 -4.07 -23.30
N VAL A 206 22.51 -4.25 -23.48
CA VAL A 206 21.92 -5.59 -23.65
C VAL A 206 22.52 -6.31 -24.87
N ASP A 207 22.76 -5.59 -25.95
CA ASP A 207 23.37 -6.14 -27.17
C ASP A 207 24.86 -6.46 -27.01
N ALA A 208 25.56 -5.76 -26.09
CA ALA A 208 26.98 -5.91 -25.86
C ALA A 208 27.36 -6.95 -24.81
N ILE A 209 26.49 -7.25 -23.84
CA ILE A 209 26.80 -8.22 -22.79
C ILE A 209 26.72 -9.66 -23.29
N PRO A 210 27.69 -10.54 -22.90
CA PRO A 210 27.68 -11.92 -23.35
C PRO A 210 26.51 -12.72 -22.77
N GLU A 211 26.04 -13.74 -23.49
CA GLU A 211 24.98 -14.64 -22.99
C GLU A 211 25.33 -15.29 -21.63
N THR A 212 26.59 -15.46 -21.31
CA THR A 212 27.06 -15.98 -20.02
C THR A 212 26.84 -15.03 -18.84
N ALA A 213 26.51 -13.76 -19.09
CA ALA A 213 26.14 -12.80 -18.04
C ALA A 213 24.68 -12.95 -17.57
N TRP A 214 23.88 -13.70 -18.29
CA TRP A 214 22.48 -13.92 -18.00
C TRP A 214 22.26 -15.15 -17.14
N TYR A 215 21.67 -14.97 -15.95
CA TYR A 215 21.29 -16.03 -15.02
C TYR A 215 19.79 -16.28 -15.11
N PRO A 216 19.31 -17.51 -14.96
CA PRO A 216 17.86 -17.78 -14.91
C PRO A 216 17.17 -17.00 -13.80
N ALA A 217 16.01 -16.40 -14.12
CA ALA A 217 15.14 -15.78 -13.13
C ALA A 217 14.38 -16.85 -12.31
N ILE A 218 13.87 -16.49 -11.14
CA ILE A 218 13.13 -17.38 -10.25
C ILE A 218 11.72 -16.89 -9.95
N GLU A 219 10.86 -17.83 -9.57
CA GLU A 219 9.62 -17.62 -8.82
C GLU A 219 9.86 -17.95 -7.34
N THR A 220 8.82 -17.84 -6.52
CA THR A 220 8.92 -18.16 -5.09
C THR A 220 9.42 -19.61 -4.85
N ASP A 221 8.90 -20.56 -5.61
CA ASP A 221 9.13 -22.00 -5.37
C ASP A 221 9.72 -22.73 -6.60
N SER A 222 10.12 -22.02 -7.65
CA SER A 222 10.58 -22.62 -8.90
C SER A 222 11.44 -21.66 -9.74
N MET A 223 12.03 -22.19 -10.81
CA MET A 223 12.63 -21.37 -11.86
C MET A 223 11.55 -20.69 -12.68
N ARG A 224 11.78 -19.42 -13.09
CA ARG A 224 10.90 -18.72 -14.02
C ARG A 224 11.30 -19.06 -15.46
N GLU A 225 10.50 -19.87 -16.10
CA GLU A 225 10.77 -20.27 -17.48
C GLU A 225 10.72 -19.07 -18.44
N GLY A 226 11.71 -18.98 -19.33
CA GLY A 226 11.78 -17.94 -20.36
C GLY A 226 12.14 -16.55 -19.83
N ALA A 227 12.76 -16.47 -18.64
CA ALA A 227 13.22 -15.21 -18.08
C ALA A 227 14.63 -15.34 -17.48
N TRP A 228 15.43 -14.28 -17.64
CA TRP A 228 16.82 -14.19 -17.18
C TRP A 228 17.10 -12.84 -16.57
N VAL A 229 18.11 -12.77 -15.73
CA VAL A 229 18.59 -11.57 -15.07
C VAL A 229 20.08 -11.38 -15.28
N ALA A 230 20.52 -10.14 -15.41
CA ALA A 230 21.92 -9.77 -15.49
C ALA A 230 22.20 -8.50 -14.70
N GLU A 231 23.38 -8.39 -14.11
CA GLU A 231 23.84 -7.13 -13.51
C GLU A 231 24.69 -6.38 -14.53
N VAL A 232 24.41 -5.08 -14.67
CA VAL A 232 25.10 -4.18 -15.62
C VAL A 232 25.61 -2.91 -14.94
N THR A 233 25.86 -2.98 -13.64
CA THR A 233 26.33 -1.85 -12.82
C THR A 233 27.57 -1.18 -13.43
N ASP A 234 28.54 -1.96 -13.87
CA ASP A 234 29.81 -1.45 -14.41
C ASP A 234 29.69 -0.90 -15.84
N ASN A 235 28.55 -1.08 -16.50
CA ASN A 235 28.29 -0.61 -17.86
C ASN A 235 27.56 0.73 -17.91
N VAL A 236 27.17 1.28 -16.73
CA VAL A 236 26.34 2.51 -16.64
C VAL A 236 27.00 3.47 -15.66
N ASP A 237 27.00 4.76 -15.98
CA ASP A 237 27.42 5.77 -15.03
C ASP A 237 26.33 5.97 -13.97
N LEU A 238 26.58 5.46 -12.78
CA LEU A 238 25.73 5.59 -11.59
C LEU A 238 26.29 6.58 -10.58
N SER A 239 27.27 7.44 -10.94
CA SER A 239 27.94 8.39 -10.04
C SER A 239 27.00 9.40 -9.38
N ALA A 240 25.86 9.71 -10.01
CA ALA A 240 24.82 10.56 -9.46
C ALA A 240 23.89 9.86 -8.44
N TRP A 241 23.97 8.54 -8.34
CA TRP A 241 23.19 7.74 -7.40
C TRP A 241 23.99 7.48 -6.11
N PRO A 242 23.32 7.11 -5.00
CA PRO A 242 24.01 6.74 -3.77
C PRO A 242 25.08 5.66 -4.01
N ALA A 243 26.21 5.76 -3.33
CA ALA A 243 27.29 4.80 -3.46
C ALA A 243 26.82 3.37 -3.18
N GLY A 244 27.27 2.41 -4.00
CA GLY A 244 26.84 1.01 -3.92
C GLY A 244 25.52 0.73 -4.66
N SER A 245 24.97 1.70 -5.40
CA SER A 245 23.84 1.45 -6.30
C SER A 245 24.20 0.45 -7.39
N ARG A 246 23.30 -0.44 -7.70
CA ARG A 246 23.46 -1.54 -8.66
C ARG A 246 22.33 -1.53 -9.66
N LEU A 247 22.63 -1.70 -10.95
CA LEU A 247 21.64 -1.78 -12.02
C LEU A 247 21.50 -3.23 -12.49
N ILE A 248 20.26 -3.74 -12.41
CA ILE A 248 19.94 -5.11 -12.75
C ILE A 248 18.90 -5.10 -13.89
N LEU A 249 19.16 -5.92 -14.90
CA LEU A 249 18.27 -6.14 -16.02
C LEU A 249 17.50 -7.44 -15.85
N ARG A 250 16.28 -7.47 -16.39
CA ARG A 250 15.52 -8.68 -16.64
C ARG A 250 15.19 -8.76 -18.13
N LYS A 251 15.50 -9.89 -18.74
CA LYS A 251 15.10 -10.28 -20.08
C LYS A 251 14.06 -11.39 -19.96
N GLU A 252 12.86 -11.21 -20.52
CA GLU A 252 11.85 -12.26 -20.45
C GLU A 252 11.06 -12.38 -21.75
N ARG A 253 10.60 -13.59 -22.03
CA ARG A 253 9.70 -13.86 -23.15
C ARG A 253 8.34 -13.21 -22.85
N PRO A 254 7.83 -12.30 -23.71
CA PRO A 254 6.53 -11.69 -23.52
C PRO A 254 5.42 -12.74 -23.43
N HIS A 255 4.38 -12.45 -22.64
CA HIS A 255 3.21 -13.30 -22.59
C HIS A 255 2.58 -13.44 -23.99
N PRO A 256 2.08 -14.64 -24.40
CA PRO A 256 1.37 -14.81 -25.66
C PRO A 256 0.27 -13.74 -25.83
N GLY A 257 0.32 -13.01 -26.94
CA GLY A 257 -0.59 -11.90 -27.23
C GLY A 257 -0.18 -10.53 -26.67
N ALA A 258 0.94 -10.42 -25.94
CA ALA A 258 1.47 -9.13 -25.54
C ALA A 258 1.95 -8.34 -26.77
N GLN A 259 1.60 -7.04 -26.82
CA GLN A 259 2.16 -6.15 -27.83
C GLN A 259 3.64 -5.89 -27.51
N LEU A 260 4.49 -6.02 -28.54
CA LEU A 260 5.88 -5.62 -28.44
C LEU A 260 5.97 -4.10 -28.32
N THR A 261 6.90 -3.64 -27.49
CA THR A 261 7.18 -2.22 -27.26
C THR A 261 8.53 -1.84 -27.86
N PHE A 262 8.81 -0.55 -27.99
CA PHE A 262 10.12 -0.06 -28.48
C PHE A 262 11.30 -0.47 -27.58
N THR A 263 11.02 -0.93 -26.37
CA THR A 263 12.04 -1.42 -25.41
C THR A 263 12.28 -2.93 -25.52
N ASP A 264 11.54 -3.64 -26.37
CA ASP A 264 11.74 -5.07 -26.60
C ASP A 264 12.92 -5.28 -27.57
N ILE A 265 13.78 -6.26 -27.28
CA ILE A 265 14.97 -6.61 -28.08
C ILE A 265 14.85 -8.08 -28.45
N ASP A 266 14.98 -8.39 -29.76
CA ASP A 266 14.90 -9.75 -30.29
C ASP A 266 13.64 -10.52 -29.82
N GLY A 267 12.52 -9.83 -29.73
CA GLY A 267 11.26 -10.40 -29.26
C GLY A 267 11.21 -10.67 -27.77
N MET A 268 12.20 -10.22 -27.00
CA MET A 268 12.26 -10.33 -25.54
C MET A 268 11.97 -8.98 -24.89
N ARG A 269 11.17 -8.99 -23.84
CA ARG A 269 10.92 -7.80 -23.02
C ARG A 269 12.08 -7.54 -22.09
N ILE A 270 12.61 -6.32 -22.14
CA ILE A 270 13.67 -5.87 -21.24
C ILE A 270 13.03 -4.94 -20.19
N THR A 271 13.33 -5.18 -18.94
CA THR A 271 13.06 -4.26 -17.81
C THR A 271 14.32 -4.08 -17.01
N ALA A 272 14.44 -2.95 -16.33
CA ALA A 272 15.57 -2.64 -15.49
C ALA A 272 15.11 -2.14 -14.12
N PHE A 273 15.90 -2.37 -13.09
CA PHE A 273 15.70 -1.75 -11.79
C PHE A 273 17.05 -1.44 -11.12
N LEU A 274 17.03 -0.36 -10.35
CA LEU A 274 18.16 0.11 -9.56
C LEU A 274 17.93 -0.27 -8.09
N THR A 275 18.95 -0.79 -7.41
CA THR A 275 18.90 -1.10 -5.97
C THR A 275 20.24 -0.80 -5.32
N ASP A 276 20.21 -0.50 -4.03
CA ASP A 276 21.40 -0.37 -3.19
C ASP A 276 21.68 -1.61 -2.32
N THR A 277 20.92 -2.68 -2.53
CA THR A 277 21.10 -3.93 -1.77
C THR A 277 22.42 -4.60 -2.14
N PRO A 278 23.33 -4.81 -1.18
CA PRO A 278 24.62 -5.46 -1.45
C PRO A 278 24.49 -6.91 -1.93
N PRO A 279 25.51 -7.46 -2.60
CA PRO A 279 25.57 -8.88 -2.91
C PRO A 279 25.47 -9.75 -1.65
N GLY A 280 24.80 -10.91 -1.76
CA GLY A 280 24.70 -11.89 -0.68
C GLY A 280 23.64 -11.61 0.40
N VAL A 281 22.95 -10.45 0.36
CA VAL A 281 21.93 -10.10 1.36
C VAL A 281 20.60 -10.81 1.09
N VAL A 282 20.23 -10.98 -0.18
CA VAL A 282 18.97 -11.64 -0.56
C VAL A 282 19.24 -13.05 -1.05
N PRO A 283 18.50 -14.07 -0.57
CA PRO A 283 18.55 -15.42 -1.11
C PRO A 283 18.32 -15.43 -2.63
N GLY A 284 19.05 -16.27 -3.36
CA GLY A 284 18.98 -16.33 -4.83
C GLY A 284 19.74 -15.21 -5.55
N GLN A 285 20.51 -14.39 -4.83
CA GLN A 285 21.38 -13.34 -5.41
C GLN A 285 20.63 -12.43 -6.41
N LEU A 286 21.09 -12.31 -7.65
CA LEU A 286 20.46 -11.45 -8.68
C LEU A 286 19.00 -11.85 -8.97
N ALA A 287 18.75 -13.15 -9.07
CA ALA A 287 17.40 -13.64 -9.31
C ALA A 287 16.46 -13.35 -8.13
N GLY A 288 16.98 -13.43 -6.90
CA GLY A 288 16.24 -13.05 -5.69
C GLY A 288 15.95 -11.55 -5.61
N LEU A 289 16.90 -10.71 -6.00
CA LEU A 289 16.69 -9.25 -6.08
C LEU A 289 15.61 -8.91 -7.11
N GLU A 290 15.61 -9.56 -8.27
CA GLU A 290 14.59 -9.40 -9.30
C GLU A 290 13.21 -9.84 -8.79
N LEU A 291 13.12 -11.02 -8.19
CA LEU A 291 11.87 -11.51 -7.61
C LEU A 291 11.31 -10.52 -6.57
N ARG A 292 12.16 -10.02 -5.67
CA ARG A 292 11.78 -9.04 -4.65
C ARG A 292 11.30 -7.72 -5.29
N HIS A 293 12.01 -7.21 -6.31
CA HIS A 293 11.61 -6.02 -7.03
C HIS A 293 10.27 -6.23 -7.75
N ARG A 294 10.12 -7.33 -8.48
CA ARG A 294 8.91 -7.66 -9.25
C ARG A 294 7.65 -7.78 -8.38
N GLN A 295 7.80 -8.16 -7.12
CA GLN A 295 6.69 -8.18 -6.15
C GLN A 295 6.09 -6.80 -5.89
N HIS A 296 6.75 -5.70 -6.29
CA HIS A 296 6.16 -4.37 -6.32
C HIS A 296 4.83 -4.33 -7.10
N ALA A 297 4.63 -5.15 -8.11
CA ALA A 297 3.37 -5.25 -8.85
C ALA A 297 2.14 -5.49 -7.95
N ARG A 298 2.32 -5.97 -6.72
CA ARG A 298 1.24 -6.12 -5.73
C ARG A 298 0.63 -4.78 -5.31
N VAL A 299 1.34 -3.66 -5.51
CA VAL A 299 0.82 -2.32 -5.20
C VAL A 299 -0.43 -1.98 -6.00
N GLU A 300 -0.54 -2.47 -7.24
CA GLU A 300 -1.74 -2.29 -8.06
C GLU A 300 -2.98 -2.90 -7.39
N ASP A 301 -2.83 -4.08 -6.78
CA ASP A 301 -3.91 -4.71 -6.01
C ASP A 301 -4.25 -3.89 -4.76
N ARG A 302 -3.25 -3.35 -4.05
CA ARG A 302 -3.48 -2.50 -2.87
C ARG A 302 -4.22 -1.22 -3.23
N ILE A 303 -3.84 -0.57 -4.31
CA ILE A 303 -4.55 0.59 -4.85
C ILE A 303 -5.98 0.23 -5.25
N ARG A 304 -6.18 -0.92 -5.88
CA ARG A 304 -7.52 -1.43 -6.23
C ARG A 304 -8.38 -1.64 -4.98
N GLN A 305 -7.83 -2.22 -3.91
CA GLN A 305 -8.51 -2.38 -2.62
C GLN A 305 -8.80 -1.02 -1.96
N ALA A 306 -7.84 -0.08 -1.97
CA ALA A 306 -8.07 1.27 -1.45
C ALA A 306 -9.17 2.01 -2.23
N LYS A 307 -9.22 1.85 -3.56
CA LYS A 307 -10.32 2.38 -4.38
C LYS A 307 -11.68 1.75 -4.02
N ALA A 308 -11.70 0.47 -3.70
CA ALA A 308 -12.90 -0.21 -3.20
C ALA A 308 -13.24 0.20 -1.74
N THR A 309 -12.34 0.92 -1.07
CA THR A 309 -12.48 1.41 0.31
C THR A 309 -12.55 2.95 0.33
N GLY A 310 -13.21 3.58 -0.65
CA GLY A 310 -13.48 5.01 -0.66
C GLY A 310 -12.53 5.88 -1.50
N LEU A 311 -11.32 5.41 -1.90
CA LEU A 311 -10.38 6.20 -2.70
C LEU A 311 -10.89 6.47 -4.14
N ARG A 312 -11.86 5.73 -4.61
CA ARG A 312 -12.48 5.95 -5.92
C ARG A 312 -13.14 7.32 -6.03
N ASN A 313 -13.60 7.85 -4.89
CA ASN A 313 -14.26 9.14 -4.80
C ASN A 313 -13.55 10.03 -3.76
N LEU A 314 -13.26 11.26 -4.15
CA LEU A 314 -12.87 12.35 -3.26
C LEU A 314 -14.09 13.27 -3.21
N PRO A 315 -15.01 13.13 -2.22
CA PRO A 315 -16.38 13.61 -2.32
C PRO A 315 -16.52 15.12 -2.16
N CYS A 316 -15.53 15.78 -1.55
CA CYS A 316 -15.64 17.17 -1.17
C CYS A 316 -15.21 18.13 -2.29
N ARG A 317 -15.58 19.41 -2.17
CA ARG A 317 -15.15 20.46 -3.10
C ARG A 317 -13.80 21.04 -2.70
N ALA A 318 -13.60 21.30 -1.42
CA ALA A 318 -12.38 21.90 -0.89
C ALA A 318 -11.22 20.88 -0.85
N TRP A 319 -10.01 21.39 -1.04
CA TRP A 319 -8.78 20.60 -1.03
C TRP A 319 -8.50 19.94 0.33
N ASN A 320 -8.56 20.73 1.41
CA ASN A 320 -8.33 20.26 2.76
C ASN A 320 -9.30 19.14 3.17
N GLU A 321 -10.58 19.26 2.81
CA GLU A 321 -11.58 18.23 3.07
C GLU A 321 -11.25 16.91 2.34
N ASN A 322 -10.79 16.99 1.09
CA ASN A 322 -10.38 15.81 0.33
C ASN A 322 -9.07 15.21 0.86
N ALA A 323 -8.15 16.03 1.38
CA ALA A 323 -6.94 15.54 2.05
C ALA A 323 -7.30 14.82 3.37
N ALA A 324 -8.24 15.37 4.16
CA ALA A 324 -8.77 14.69 5.34
C ALA A 324 -9.53 13.40 4.98
N TRP A 325 -10.29 13.40 3.88
CA TRP A 325 -10.97 12.21 3.39
C TRP A 325 -9.98 11.11 2.97
N LEU A 326 -8.86 11.46 2.33
CA LEU A 326 -7.80 10.50 2.02
C LEU A 326 -7.30 9.80 3.29
N GLU A 327 -7.04 10.53 4.38
CA GLU A 327 -6.62 9.92 5.66
C GLU A 327 -7.73 9.01 6.23
N VAL A 328 -9.00 9.38 6.09
CA VAL A 328 -10.13 8.51 6.48
C VAL A 328 -10.16 7.21 5.67
N VAL A 329 -9.91 7.29 4.37
CA VAL A 329 -9.82 6.10 3.50
C VAL A 329 -8.68 5.18 3.92
N LEU A 330 -7.48 5.73 4.19
CA LEU A 330 -6.34 4.96 4.67
C LEU A 330 -6.60 4.34 6.05
N MET A 331 -7.27 5.06 6.94
CA MET A 331 -7.72 4.53 8.24
C MET A 331 -8.71 3.37 8.06
N ALA A 332 -9.66 3.49 7.14
CA ALA A 332 -10.63 2.44 6.85
C ALA A 332 -9.96 1.18 6.28
N ALA A 333 -8.98 1.35 5.40
CA ALA A 333 -8.17 0.26 4.86
C ALA A 333 -7.39 -0.47 5.98
N ASP A 334 -6.76 0.29 6.88
CA ASP A 334 -6.04 -0.27 8.03
C ASP A 334 -6.97 -1.06 8.97
N LEU A 335 -8.15 -0.53 9.29
CA LEU A 335 -9.14 -1.23 10.13
C LEU A 335 -9.53 -2.59 9.55
N ILE A 336 -9.72 -2.67 8.24
CA ILE A 336 -10.04 -3.92 7.56
C ILE A 336 -8.85 -4.87 7.62
N THR A 337 -7.66 -4.38 7.31
CA THR A 337 -6.43 -5.16 7.30
C THR A 337 -6.14 -5.74 8.68
N TRP A 338 -6.19 -4.93 9.73
CA TRP A 338 -5.97 -5.40 11.11
C TRP A 338 -7.06 -6.38 11.56
N THR A 339 -8.31 -6.13 11.19
CA THR A 339 -9.39 -7.11 11.46
C THR A 339 -9.11 -8.45 10.81
N LYS A 340 -8.63 -8.46 9.57
CA LYS A 340 -8.26 -9.70 8.87
C LYS A 340 -7.09 -10.41 9.52
N LEU A 341 -6.05 -9.68 9.89
CA LEU A 341 -4.84 -10.24 10.49
C LEU A 341 -5.07 -10.78 11.91
N ILE A 342 -5.87 -10.09 12.72
CA ILE A 342 -6.14 -10.51 14.11
C ILE A 342 -7.18 -11.63 14.17
N ALA A 343 -8.26 -11.51 13.39
CA ALA A 343 -9.40 -12.41 13.53
C ALA A 343 -9.37 -13.60 12.56
N PHE A 344 -8.66 -13.51 11.45
CA PHE A 344 -8.77 -14.45 10.34
C PHE A 344 -7.43 -14.89 9.74
N ALA A 345 -6.30 -14.70 10.44
CA ALA A 345 -4.97 -15.10 9.96
C ALA A 345 -4.96 -16.58 9.52
N ASP A 346 -5.59 -17.46 10.29
CA ASP A 346 -5.67 -18.89 10.02
C ASP A 346 -6.78 -19.28 9.02
N VAL A 347 -7.47 -18.30 8.44
CA VAL A 347 -8.55 -18.52 7.45
C VAL A 347 -8.22 -17.80 6.15
N PRO A 348 -7.32 -18.35 5.30
CA PRO A 348 -6.84 -17.67 4.08
C PRO A 348 -7.94 -17.15 3.16
N ALA A 349 -9.06 -17.85 3.09
CA ALA A 349 -10.23 -17.46 2.30
C ALA A 349 -10.91 -16.17 2.83
N LEU A 350 -10.65 -15.74 4.07
CA LEU A 350 -11.10 -14.45 4.64
C LEU A 350 -9.96 -13.43 4.69
N ALA A 351 -8.76 -13.83 5.08
CA ALA A 351 -7.61 -12.94 5.13
C ALA A 351 -7.23 -12.40 3.74
N ARG A 352 -7.14 -13.29 2.74
CA ARG A 352 -6.69 -12.94 1.38
C ARG A 352 -7.79 -12.53 0.42
N CYS A 353 -9.07 -12.49 0.83
CA CYS A 353 -10.13 -12.07 -0.06
C CYS A 353 -10.14 -10.54 -0.25
N GLU A 354 -10.64 -10.10 -1.39
CA GLU A 354 -10.87 -8.68 -1.69
C GLU A 354 -11.87 -8.06 -0.71
N ILE A 355 -11.80 -6.74 -0.54
CA ILE A 355 -12.66 -6.02 0.42
C ILE A 355 -14.16 -6.22 0.15
N ALA A 356 -14.59 -6.20 -1.09
CA ALA A 356 -16.01 -6.44 -1.43
C ALA A 356 -16.47 -7.84 -0.98
N THR A 357 -15.62 -8.83 -1.19
CA THR A 357 -15.85 -10.21 -0.73
C THR A 357 -15.83 -10.31 0.79
N PHE A 358 -14.91 -9.58 1.47
CA PHE A 358 -14.84 -9.54 2.93
C PHE A 358 -16.10 -8.92 3.53
N ARG A 359 -16.57 -7.79 2.98
CA ARG A 359 -17.85 -7.19 3.37
C ARG A 359 -18.99 -8.20 3.27
N TYR A 360 -19.13 -8.86 2.13
CA TYR A 360 -20.17 -9.86 1.93
C TYR A 360 -20.06 -11.05 2.91
N ARG A 361 -18.85 -11.55 3.12
CA ARG A 361 -18.64 -12.77 3.95
C ARG A 361 -18.70 -12.51 5.44
N VAL A 362 -18.29 -11.31 5.91
CA VAL A 362 -18.06 -11.03 7.32
C VAL A 362 -18.87 -9.83 7.82
N LEU A 363 -18.83 -8.68 7.14
CA LEU A 363 -19.43 -7.45 7.68
C LEU A 363 -20.94 -7.36 7.42
N HIS A 364 -21.41 -7.78 6.24
CA HIS A 364 -22.82 -7.70 5.83
C HIS A 364 -23.60 -8.98 6.11
N VAL A 365 -23.26 -9.69 7.16
CA VAL A 365 -23.97 -10.92 7.56
C VAL A 365 -25.20 -10.55 8.39
N ALA A 366 -26.35 -11.10 8.03
CA ALA A 366 -27.56 -10.90 8.79
C ALA A 366 -27.39 -11.44 10.23
N ALA A 367 -27.69 -10.58 11.20
CA ALA A 367 -27.49 -10.91 12.59
C ALA A 367 -28.63 -10.36 13.46
N ARG A 368 -28.87 -11.01 14.60
CA ARG A 368 -29.83 -10.55 15.63
C ARG A 368 -29.10 -10.21 16.91
N ILE A 369 -29.31 -9.01 17.44
CA ILE A 369 -28.87 -8.65 18.77
C ILE A 369 -29.86 -9.19 19.78
N THR A 370 -29.39 -9.97 20.75
CA THR A 370 -30.17 -10.45 21.88
C THR A 370 -29.56 -9.91 23.16
N ARG A 371 -30.39 -9.36 24.03
CA ARG A 371 -30.00 -8.81 25.32
C ARG A 371 -30.61 -9.65 26.45
N THR A 372 -29.78 -10.02 27.40
CA THR A 372 -30.17 -10.58 28.69
C THR A 372 -29.68 -9.61 29.76
N ALA A 373 -30.08 -9.81 31.06
CA ALA A 373 -29.76 -8.89 32.14
C ALA A 373 -28.26 -8.49 32.24
N ARG A 374 -27.34 -9.31 31.74
CA ARG A 374 -25.89 -9.11 31.87
C ARG A 374 -25.08 -9.23 30.60
N GLN A 375 -25.72 -9.55 29.47
CA GLN A 375 -24.97 -9.79 28.21
C GLN A 375 -25.73 -9.31 26.97
N THR A 376 -25.02 -8.63 26.11
CA THR A 376 -25.46 -8.38 24.74
C THR A 376 -24.75 -9.39 23.82
N ARG A 377 -25.50 -10.13 23.01
CA ARG A 377 -24.97 -11.13 22.10
C ARG A 377 -25.41 -10.82 20.67
N LEU A 378 -24.46 -10.82 19.75
CA LEU A 378 -24.74 -10.86 18.30
C LEU A 378 -24.90 -12.31 17.89
N ARG A 379 -26.07 -12.66 17.35
CA ARG A 379 -26.36 -14.02 16.85
C ARG A 379 -26.43 -13.97 15.34
N ILE A 380 -25.59 -14.74 14.68
CA ILE A 380 -25.57 -14.97 13.24
C ILE A 380 -26.16 -16.35 12.93
N ASP A 381 -26.70 -16.54 11.71
CA ASP A 381 -27.24 -17.83 11.30
C ASP A 381 -26.13 -18.88 11.22
N LYS A 382 -26.31 -20.01 11.92
CA LYS A 382 -25.35 -21.11 11.93
C LYS A 382 -25.15 -21.78 10.56
N THR A 383 -26.11 -21.62 9.65
CA THR A 383 -26.01 -22.14 8.28
C THR A 383 -25.13 -21.28 7.38
N TRP A 384 -24.79 -20.06 7.81
CA TRP A 384 -23.85 -19.25 7.07
C TRP A 384 -22.48 -19.90 7.08
N ARG A 385 -21.92 -20.09 5.88
CA ARG A 385 -20.64 -20.78 5.69
C ARG A 385 -19.52 -20.27 6.61
N TRP A 386 -19.51 -18.98 6.90
CA TRP A 386 -18.46 -18.30 7.67
C TRP A 386 -18.83 -18.06 9.14
N ALA A 387 -20.00 -18.55 9.60
CA ALA A 387 -20.51 -18.29 10.94
C ALA A 387 -19.52 -18.68 12.04
N THR A 388 -18.93 -19.88 11.94
CA THR A 388 -17.93 -20.35 12.90
C THR A 388 -16.68 -19.51 12.90
N ALA A 389 -16.14 -19.17 11.71
CA ALA A 389 -14.95 -18.32 11.60
C ALA A 389 -15.19 -16.92 12.21
N ILE A 390 -16.36 -16.30 11.95
CA ILE A 390 -16.72 -15.01 12.52
C ILE A 390 -16.82 -15.09 14.06
N ALA A 391 -17.48 -16.12 14.58
CA ALA A 391 -17.64 -16.30 16.02
C ALA A 391 -16.30 -16.56 16.73
N THR A 392 -15.41 -17.34 16.11
CA THR A 392 -14.06 -17.60 16.62
C THR A 392 -13.19 -16.35 16.57
N GLY A 393 -13.19 -15.64 15.42
CA GLY A 393 -12.39 -14.41 15.22
C GLY A 393 -12.80 -13.26 16.12
N TRP A 394 -14.02 -13.24 16.64
CA TRP A 394 -14.46 -12.25 17.63
C TRP A 394 -13.67 -12.31 18.94
N GLY A 395 -13.24 -13.51 19.37
CA GLY A 395 -12.48 -13.70 20.60
C GLY A 395 -11.17 -12.89 20.62
N PRO A 396 -10.24 -13.10 19.67
CA PRO A 396 -9.01 -12.32 19.58
C PRO A 396 -9.23 -10.81 19.51
N LEU A 397 -10.18 -10.33 18.68
CA LEU A 397 -10.50 -8.90 18.61
C LEU A 397 -10.96 -8.33 19.94
N ARG A 398 -11.82 -9.03 20.66
CA ARG A 398 -12.27 -8.60 21.98
C ARG A 398 -11.13 -8.60 23.00
N THR A 399 -10.21 -9.55 22.95
CA THR A 399 -9.05 -9.59 23.86
C THR A 399 -8.08 -8.45 23.55
N ALA A 400 -7.92 -8.10 22.27
CA ALA A 400 -7.03 -7.05 21.82
C ALA A 400 -7.49 -5.63 22.22
N PHE A 401 -8.80 -5.38 22.21
CA PHE A 401 -9.36 -4.02 22.29
C PHE A 401 -10.51 -3.88 23.32
N GLY A 402 -10.89 -4.94 24.03
CA GLY A 402 -12.01 -4.96 24.98
C GLY A 402 -11.65 -4.63 26.42
#